data_cafc05d46d33dc44c11124eaf8a3991b
#
_entry.id   cafc05d46d33dc44c11124eaf8a3991b
#
_cell.length_a   1.000
_cell.length_b   1.000
_cell.length_c   1.000
_cell.angle_alpha   90.00
_cell.angle_beta   90.00
_cell.angle_gamma   90.00
#
_symmetry.space_group_name_H-M   'P 1'
#
loop_
_entity.id
_entity.type
_entity.pdbx_description
1 polymer ?
#
loop_
_entity_poly.entity_id
_entity_poly.type
_entity_poly.pdbx_seq_one_letter_code
_entity_poly.pdbx_strand_id
1 'polypeptide(L)'
;MQSHQSSRRNIFEETLSTVLRRISLGQYIRGEKLPAERDLAIELGVSRSTLRDVLGELQTTGILEISRGRYGGARVVGLPSDYERHKSVKPEDLDDALRFREVIEVAAVRLATEATLSAGQRRHLHEACNACTSAEEDAYRQFDSRFHIAIAEVSGIPSLISAVSNVRERINSLLDNIPMISVNLTHANEQHQAILSAILSGDTGAAERLTIEHTSGTATLLRGYLLHS
;
A
#
# COMPACT_ATOMS: atom_id res chain seq x y z
N MET A 1 26.19 -28.15 -6.93
CA MET A 1 24.87 -28.30 -6.32
C MET A 1 24.45 -27.13 -5.40
N GLN A 2 25.37 -26.45 -4.73
CA GLN A 2 25.07 -25.31 -3.82
C GLN A 2 24.52 -24.05 -4.52
N SER A 3 24.93 -23.72 -5.75
CA SER A 3 24.50 -22.53 -6.48
C SER A 3 23.00 -22.55 -6.91
N HIS A 4 22.46 -23.72 -7.23
CA HIS A 4 21.04 -23.86 -7.59
C HIS A 4 20.08 -23.74 -6.39
N GLN A 5 20.52 -24.16 -5.20
CA GLN A 5 19.71 -24.01 -3.97
C GLN A 5 19.66 -22.54 -3.51
N SER A 6 20.77 -21.82 -3.60
CA SER A 6 20.82 -20.38 -3.27
C SER A 6 19.92 -19.55 -4.20
N SER A 7 19.94 -19.83 -5.51
CA SER A 7 19.09 -19.13 -6.48
C SER A 7 17.59 -19.40 -6.27
N ARG A 8 17.21 -20.63 -5.93
CA ARG A 8 15.79 -20.96 -5.61
C ARG A 8 15.30 -20.29 -4.34
N ARG A 9 16.15 -20.20 -3.32
CA ARG A 9 15.82 -19.54 -2.06
C ARG A 9 15.60 -18.04 -2.27
N ASN A 10 16.44 -17.36 -3.04
CA ASN A 10 16.28 -15.95 -3.37
C ASN A 10 14.94 -15.70 -4.12
N ILE A 11 14.62 -16.52 -5.12
CA ILE A 11 13.37 -16.38 -5.88
C ILE A 11 12.13 -16.58 -4.97
N PHE A 12 12.19 -17.51 -4.03
CA PHE A 12 11.13 -17.72 -3.05
C PHE A 12 10.95 -16.49 -2.15
N GLU A 13 12.03 -15.98 -1.57
CA GLU A 13 12.01 -14.83 -0.67
C GLU A 13 11.54 -13.55 -1.38
N GLU A 14 11.98 -13.30 -2.61
CA GLU A 14 11.53 -12.20 -3.45
C GLU A 14 10.03 -12.31 -3.81
N THR A 15 9.56 -13.50 -4.13
CA THR A 15 8.15 -13.75 -4.45
C THR A 15 7.27 -13.56 -3.22
N LEU A 16 7.70 -14.09 -2.07
CA LEU A 16 7.00 -13.94 -0.79
C LEU A 16 6.87 -12.45 -0.42
N SER A 17 7.99 -11.72 -0.47
CA SER A 17 8.01 -10.28 -0.21
C SER A 17 7.08 -9.51 -1.16
N THR A 18 7.07 -9.88 -2.45
CA THR A 18 6.19 -9.23 -3.43
C THR A 18 4.71 -9.46 -3.15
N VAL A 19 4.31 -10.68 -2.79
CA VAL A 19 2.90 -11.00 -2.46
C VAL A 19 2.48 -10.30 -1.16
N LEU A 20 3.32 -10.36 -0.11
CA LEU A 20 3.08 -9.64 1.14
C LEU A 20 2.89 -8.14 0.91
N ARG A 21 3.78 -7.53 0.13
CA ARG A 21 3.71 -6.13 -0.24
C ARG A 21 2.39 -5.77 -0.95
N ARG A 22 1.94 -6.60 -1.91
CA ARG A 22 0.66 -6.38 -2.61
C ARG A 22 -0.53 -6.40 -1.65
N ILE A 23 -0.49 -7.28 -0.66
CA ILE A 23 -1.52 -7.34 0.39
C ILE A 23 -1.45 -6.09 1.28
N SER A 24 -0.26 -5.70 1.75
CA SER A 24 -0.06 -4.48 2.57
C SER A 24 -0.52 -3.20 1.87
N LEU A 25 -0.30 -3.11 0.55
CA LEU A 25 -0.71 -1.97 -0.27
C LEU A 25 -2.17 -2.05 -0.73
N GLY A 26 -2.90 -3.07 -0.28
CA GLY A 26 -4.31 -3.23 -0.58
C GLY A 26 -4.62 -3.64 -2.03
N GLN A 27 -3.65 -4.14 -2.81
CA GLN A 27 -3.97 -4.75 -4.11
C GLN A 27 -4.86 -5.98 -3.94
N TYR A 28 -4.72 -6.65 -2.80
CA TYR A 28 -5.61 -7.73 -2.34
C TYR A 28 -5.98 -7.43 -0.89
N ILE A 29 -7.24 -7.08 -0.62
CA ILE A 29 -7.71 -6.80 0.73
C ILE A 29 -8.25 -8.06 1.41
N ARG A 30 -8.44 -7.97 2.72
CA ARG A 30 -9.07 -9.04 3.50
C ARG A 30 -10.43 -9.45 2.90
N GLY A 31 -10.63 -10.73 2.72
CA GLY A 31 -11.82 -11.31 2.08
C GLY A 31 -11.70 -11.46 0.56
N GLU A 32 -10.79 -10.79 -0.12
CA GLU A 32 -10.58 -10.96 -1.57
C GLU A 32 -9.75 -12.19 -1.89
N LYS A 33 -9.96 -12.73 -3.09
CA LYS A 33 -9.14 -13.80 -3.64
C LYS A 33 -7.99 -13.24 -4.46
N LEU A 34 -6.82 -13.86 -4.32
CA LEU A 34 -5.74 -13.67 -5.26
C LEU A 34 -6.14 -14.20 -6.66
N PRO A 35 -5.50 -13.72 -7.73
CA PRO A 35 -5.62 -14.31 -9.05
C PRO A 35 -5.36 -15.83 -9.03
N ALA A 36 -5.86 -16.54 -10.04
CA ALA A 36 -5.58 -17.97 -10.15
C ALA A 36 -4.07 -18.24 -10.14
N GLU A 37 -3.63 -19.28 -9.43
CA GLU A 37 -2.20 -19.64 -9.25
C GLU A 37 -1.39 -19.58 -10.55
N ARG A 38 -2.02 -20.03 -11.67
CA ARG A 38 -1.38 -19.99 -12.99
C ARG A 38 -1.11 -18.56 -13.46
N ASP A 39 -2.09 -17.70 -13.30
CA ASP A 39 -2.06 -16.35 -13.83
C ASP A 39 -1.15 -15.46 -12.96
N LEU A 40 -1.22 -15.64 -11.64
CA LEU A 40 -0.32 -14.97 -10.69
C LEU A 40 1.15 -15.40 -10.89
N ALA A 41 1.42 -16.67 -11.16
CA ALA A 41 2.77 -17.14 -11.46
C ALA A 41 3.34 -16.51 -12.72
N ILE A 42 2.53 -16.35 -13.78
CA ILE A 42 2.91 -15.66 -15.02
C ILE A 42 3.19 -14.18 -14.73
N GLU A 43 2.31 -13.52 -14.00
CA GLU A 43 2.44 -12.10 -13.65
C GLU A 43 3.71 -11.80 -12.85
N LEU A 44 4.05 -12.69 -11.90
CA LEU A 44 5.25 -12.55 -11.07
C LEU A 44 6.52 -13.08 -11.74
N GLY A 45 6.41 -13.70 -12.92
CA GLY A 45 7.57 -14.27 -13.64
C GLY A 45 8.21 -15.46 -12.94
N VAL A 46 7.45 -16.22 -12.15
CA VAL A 46 7.98 -17.35 -11.36
C VAL A 46 7.34 -18.69 -11.76
N SER A 47 7.97 -19.80 -11.33
CA SER A 47 7.38 -21.12 -11.53
C SER A 47 6.13 -21.31 -10.66
N ARG A 48 5.17 -22.11 -11.13
CA ARG A 48 3.98 -22.48 -10.35
C ARG A 48 4.33 -23.20 -9.04
N SER A 49 5.42 -23.97 -9.02
CA SER A 49 5.90 -24.62 -7.80
C SER A 49 6.38 -23.60 -6.78
N THR A 50 7.21 -22.61 -7.20
CA THR A 50 7.68 -21.53 -6.32
C THR A 50 6.50 -20.74 -5.75
N LEU A 51 5.54 -20.35 -6.60
CA LEU A 51 4.36 -19.63 -6.11
C LEU A 51 3.54 -20.48 -5.12
N ARG A 52 3.36 -21.77 -5.38
CA ARG A 52 2.63 -22.67 -4.48
C ARG A 52 3.31 -22.78 -3.12
N ASP A 53 4.64 -22.86 -3.09
CA ASP A 53 5.42 -22.89 -1.86
C ASP A 53 5.23 -21.59 -1.06
N VAL A 54 5.24 -20.43 -1.74
CA VAL A 54 4.96 -19.10 -1.14
C VAL A 54 3.55 -19.01 -0.60
N LEU A 55 2.53 -19.44 -1.37
CA LEU A 55 1.14 -19.41 -0.91
C LEU A 55 0.93 -20.36 0.29
N GLY A 56 1.63 -21.51 0.30
CA GLY A 56 1.63 -22.44 1.44
C GLY A 56 2.21 -21.80 2.72
N GLU A 57 3.31 -21.04 2.59
CA GLU A 57 3.89 -20.31 3.72
C GLU A 57 2.91 -19.25 4.24
N LEU A 58 2.31 -18.48 3.34
CA LEU A 58 1.31 -17.46 3.71
C LEU A 58 0.04 -18.08 4.34
N GLN A 59 -0.30 -19.30 4.00
CA GLN A 59 -1.36 -20.05 4.67
C GLN A 59 -0.93 -20.49 6.08
N THR A 60 0.29 -20.96 6.24
CA THR A 60 0.82 -21.39 7.54
C THR A 60 0.90 -20.23 8.53
N THR A 61 1.21 -19.02 8.04
CA THR A 61 1.27 -17.80 8.84
C THR A 61 -0.10 -17.14 9.08
N GLY A 62 -1.19 -17.72 8.53
CA GLY A 62 -2.55 -17.20 8.72
C GLY A 62 -2.90 -15.96 7.89
N ILE A 63 -2.04 -15.58 6.92
CA ILE A 63 -2.32 -14.47 6.01
C ILE A 63 -3.28 -14.88 4.91
N LEU A 64 -3.18 -16.14 4.44
CA LEU A 64 -4.07 -16.69 3.42
C LEU A 64 -4.83 -17.89 3.92
N GLU A 65 -6.04 -18.08 3.40
CA GLU A 65 -6.80 -19.32 3.43
C GLU A 65 -6.85 -19.91 2.01
N ILE A 66 -6.43 -21.18 1.85
CA ILE A 66 -6.44 -21.84 0.54
C ILE A 66 -7.53 -22.90 0.53
N SER A 67 -8.54 -22.71 -0.32
CA SER A 67 -9.62 -23.66 -0.54
C SER A 67 -9.46 -24.38 -1.88
N ARG A 68 -9.86 -25.68 -1.91
CA ARG A 68 -9.80 -26.54 -3.12
C ARG A 68 -11.13 -26.53 -3.87
N GLY A 69 -11.09 -26.89 -5.15
CA GLY A 69 -12.27 -27.09 -5.98
C GLY A 69 -12.50 -25.98 -7.01
N ARG A 70 -13.59 -26.11 -7.79
CA ARG A 70 -13.91 -25.22 -8.92
C ARG A 70 -14.00 -23.73 -8.53
N TYR A 71 -14.42 -23.45 -7.31
CA TYR A 71 -14.54 -22.11 -6.75
C TYR A 71 -13.49 -21.81 -5.66
N GLY A 72 -12.47 -22.65 -5.53
CA GLY A 72 -11.38 -22.51 -4.60
C GLY A 72 -10.44 -21.34 -4.95
N GLY A 73 -9.26 -21.34 -4.35
CA GLY A 73 -8.21 -20.34 -4.53
C GLY A 73 -7.67 -19.83 -3.20
N ALA A 74 -6.70 -18.96 -3.26
CA ALA A 74 -6.12 -18.30 -2.11
C ALA A 74 -6.90 -17.01 -1.79
N ARG A 75 -7.38 -16.87 -0.55
CA ARG A 75 -8.11 -15.71 -0.04
C ARG A 75 -7.31 -15.07 1.07
N VAL A 76 -7.25 -13.74 1.10
CA VAL A 76 -6.63 -12.98 2.20
C VAL A 76 -7.53 -13.04 3.42
N VAL A 77 -7.00 -13.49 4.55
CA VAL A 77 -7.73 -13.59 5.83
C VAL A 77 -7.00 -12.89 6.98
N GLY A 78 -5.68 -12.67 6.85
CA GLY A 78 -4.84 -11.93 7.78
C GLY A 78 -4.07 -10.82 7.09
N LEU A 79 -3.40 -9.97 7.86
CA LEU A 79 -2.56 -8.89 7.36
C LEU A 79 -1.08 -9.18 7.68
N PRO A 80 -0.15 -8.71 6.85
CA PRO A 80 1.29 -8.85 7.13
C PRO A 80 1.72 -8.20 8.45
N SER A 81 1.05 -7.15 8.89
CA SER A 81 1.26 -6.52 10.21
C SER A 81 1.05 -7.46 11.39
N ASP A 82 0.23 -8.50 11.23
CA ASP A 82 0.02 -9.51 12.26
C ASP A 82 1.25 -10.42 12.44
N TYR A 83 2.15 -10.44 11.43
CA TYR A 83 3.34 -11.29 11.39
C TYR A 83 4.65 -10.56 11.82
N GLU A 84 4.78 -9.24 11.58
CA GLU A 84 6.05 -8.49 11.74
C GLU A 84 6.06 -7.47 12.90
N ARG A 85 5.19 -7.58 13.91
CA ARG A 85 5.22 -6.67 15.05
C ARG A 85 6.55 -6.79 15.80
N HIS A 86 7.31 -5.68 15.88
CA HIS A 86 8.50 -5.41 16.72
C HIS A 86 9.87 -5.29 16.01
N LYS A 87 9.99 -4.41 15.04
CA LYS A 87 11.33 -3.88 14.69
C LYS A 87 11.48 -2.49 15.32
N SER A 88 12.54 -2.29 16.12
CA SER A 88 12.89 -0.95 16.59
C SER A 88 13.20 -0.05 15.38
N VAL A 89 12.51 1.09 15.31
CA VAL A 89 12.67 2.05 14.22
C VAL A 89 13.80 3.02 14.58
N LYS A 90 14.78 3.16 13.71
CA LYS A 90 15.81 4.17 13.90
C LYS A 90 15.29 5.55 13.52
N PRO A 91 15.60 6.61 14.29
CA PRO A 91 15.14 7.97 14.01
C PRO A 91 15.50 8.46 12.59
N GLU A 92 16.71 8.16 12.12
CA GLU A 92 17.16 8.54 10.79
C GLU A 92 16.38 7.85 9.67
N ASP A 93 16.00 6.59 9.87
CA ASP A 93 15.19 5.83 8.90
C ASP A 93 13.74 6.34 8.85
N LEU A 94 13.22 6.78 9.99
CA LEU A 94 11.91 7.42 10.07
C LEU A 94 11.91 8.77 9.33
N ASP A 95 12.86 9.65 9.62
CA ASP A 95 12.94 10.97 8.99
C ASP A 95 13.16 10.88 7.47
N ASP A 96 13.98 9.95 7.01
CA ASP A 96 14.17 9.69 5.59
C ASP A 96 12.85 9.26 4.91
N ALA A 97 12.13 8.29 5.51
CA ALA A 97 10.85 7.83 4.96
C ALA A 97 9.81 8.95 4.89
N LEU A 98 9.70 9.78 5.94
CA LEU A 98 8.74 10.87 6.01
C LEU A 98 9.04 11.97 4.99
N ARG A 99 10.30 12.37 4.84
CA ARG A 99 10.72 13.37 3.86
C ARG A 99 10.54 12.85 2.43
N PHE A 100 10.93 11.61 2.18
CA PHE A 100 10.76 11.01 0.86
C PHE A 100 9.28 10.89 0.48
N ARG A 101 8.42 10.47 1.43
CA ARG A 101 6.96 10.44 1.24
C ARG A 101 6.43 11.81 0.78
N GLU A 102 6.74 12.87 1.53
CA GLU A 102 6.26 14.21 1.21
C GLU A 102 6.65 14.61 -0.22
N VAL A 103 7.93 14.45 -0.58
CA VAL A 103 8.44 14.84 -1.90
C VAL A 103 7.70 14.11 -3.03
N ILE A 104 7.54 12.78 -2.93
CA ILE A 104 6.97 12.01 -4.04
C ILE A 104 5.45 12.06 -4.09
N GLU A 105 4.74 12.15 -2.94
CA GLU A 105 3.29 12.29 -2.94
C GLU A 105 2.87 13.68 -3.42
N VAL A 106 3.59 14.74 -3.07
CA VAL A 106 3.36 16.09 -3.62
C VAL A 106 3.63 16.13 -5.13
N ALA A 107 4.70 15.49 -5.60
CA ALA A 107 4.96 15.38 -7.04
C ALA A 107 3.84 14.60 -7.77
N ALA A 108 3.34 13.52 -7.19
CA ALA A 108 2.25 12.73 -7.75
C ALA A 108 0.94 13.55 -7.84
N VAL A 109 0.59 14.26 -6.78
CA VAL A 109 -0.61 15.11 -6.73
C VAL A 109 -0.52 16.25 -7.75
N ARG A 110 0.63 16.92 -7.85
CA ARG A 110 0.88 17.96 -8.84
C ARG A 110 0.65 17.44 -10.26
N LEU A 111 1.29 16.33 -10.63
CA LEU A 111 1.16 15.73 -11.96
C LEU A 111 -0.28 15.27 -12.24
N ALA A 112 -0.98 14.73 -11.24
CA ALA A 112 -2.38 14.34 -11.38
C ALA A 112 -3.29 15.57 -11.61
N THR A 113 -2.98 16.70 -10.98
CA THR A 113 -3.75 17.94 -11.11
C THR A 113 -3.52 18.61 -12.46
N GLU A 114 -2.30 18.55 -12.99
CA GLU A 114 -1.93 19.10 -14.31
C GLU A 114 -2.40 18.22 -15.47
N ALA A 115 -2.78 16.96 -15.20
CA ALA A 115 -3.19 16.02 -16.22
C ALA A 115 -4.63 16.28 -16.75
N THR A 116 -4.83 16.03 -18.05
CA THR A 116 -6.18 15.96 -18.61
C THR A 116 -6.82 14.62 -18.27
N LEU A 117 -7.58 14.58 -17.17
CA LEU A 117 -8.19 13.36 -16.66
C LEU A 117 -9.32 12.86 -17.55
N SER A 118 -9.23 11.62 -18.00
CA SER A 118 -10.36 10.89 -18.62
C SER A 118 -11.47 10.63 -17.60
N ALA A 119 -12.68 10.35 -18.09
CA ALA A 119 -13.80 9.97 -17.21
C ALA A 119 -13.51 8.71 -16.38
N GLY A 120 -12.72 7.78 -16.92
CA GLY A 120 -12.27 6.58 -16.21
C GLY A 120 -11.34 6.91 -15.05
N GLN A 121 -10.34 7.79 -15.26
CA GLN A 121 -9.41 8.21 -14.20
C GLN A 121 -10.12 9.00 -13.09
N ARG A 122 -11.04 9.91 -13.45
CA ARG A 122 -11.87 10.63 -12.47
C ARG A 122 -12.66 9.67 -11.59
N ARG A 123 -13.32 8.68 -12.21
CA ARG A 123 -14.08 7.65 -11.49
C ARG A 123 -13.17 6.81 -10.58
N HIS A 124 -12.03 6.37 -11.07
CA HIS A 124 -11.05 5.59 -10.30
C HIS A 124 -10.57 6.33 -9.05
N LEU A 125 -10.23 7.63 -9.16
CA LEU A 125 -9.86 8.46 -8.02
C LEU A 125 -11.00 8.61 -7.01
N HIS A 126 -12.24 8.81 -7.48
CA HIS A 126 -13.42 8.88 -6.61
C HIS A 126 -13.67 7.55 -5.87
N GLU A 127 -13.59 6.44 -6.59
CA GLU A 127 -13.80 5.10 -6.01
C GLU A 127 -12.74 4.79 -4.95
N ALA A 128 -11.47 5.10 -5.22
CA ALA A 128 -10.38 4.90 -4.27
C ALA A 128 -10.54 5.77 -2.99
N CYS A 129 -10.90 7.04 -3.15
CA CYS A 129 -11.14 7.95 -2.02
C CYS A 129 -12.36 7.52 -1.19
N ASN A 130 -13.48 7.17 -1.84
CA ASN A 130 -14.69 6.71 -1.15
C ASN A 130 -14.46 5.38 -0.42
N ALA A 131 -13.71 4.45 -1.03
CA ALA A 131 -13.35 3.19 -0.41
C ALA A 131 -12.54 3.42 0.88
N CYS A 132 -11.62 4.39 0.88
CA CYS A 132 -10.87 4.77 2.07
C CYS A 132 -11.79 5.33 3.17
N THR A 133 -12.73 6.23 2.82
CA THR A 133 -13.69 6.82 3.76
C THR A 133 -14.64 5.80 4.37
N SER A 134 -14.98 4.74 3.63
CA SER A 134 -15.91 3.68 4.06
C SER A 134 -15.20 2.46 4.66
N ALA A 135 -13.88 2.48 4.77
CA ALA A 135 -13.11 1.34 5.24
C ALA A 135 -13.29 1.10 6.74
N GLU A 136 -13.41 -0.16 7.13
CA GLU A 136 -13.28 -0.58 8.53
C GLU A 136 -11.84 -0.30 9.02
N GLU A 137 -11.68 -0.08 10.33
CA GLU A 137 -10.39 0.31 10.91
C GLU A 137 -9.23 -0.63 10.56
N ASP A 138 -9.47 -1.94 10.56
CA ASP A 138 -8.48 -2.97 10.24
C ASP A 138 -8.03 -2.98 8.78
N ALA A 139 -8.86 -2.49 7.86
CA ALA A 139 -8.56 -2.38 6.43
C ALA A 139 -8.13 -0.95 6.00
N TYR A 140 -8.26 0.04 6.88
CA TYR A 140 -8.08 1.45 6.54
C TYR A 140 -6.75 1.73 5.83
N ARG A 141 -5.62 1.24 6.36
CA ARG A 141 -4.29 1.48 5.80
C ARG A 141 -4.13 0.97 4.37
N GLN A 142 -4.83 -0.10 4.03
CA GLN A 142 -4.83 -0.65 2.67
C GLN A 142 -5.57 0.27 1.69
N PHE A 143 -6.74 0.78 2.09
CA PHE A 143 -7.52 1.71 1.27
C PHE A 143 -6.86 3.08 1.17
N ASP A 144 -6.25 3.57 2.25
CA ASP A 144 -5.43 4.78 2.27
C ASP A 144 -4.26 4.67 1.26
N SER A 145 -3.55 3.55 1.27
CA SER A 145 -2.49 3.29 0.28
C SER A 145 -3.02 3.24 -1.15
N ARG A 146 -4.17 2.60 -1.38
CA ARG A 146 -4.83 2.56 -2.71
C ARG A 146 -5.13 3.96 -3.23
N PHE A 147 -5.63 4.86 -2.38
CA PHE A 147 -5.92 6.24 -2.78
C PHE A 147 -4.66 6.98 -3.23
N HIS A 148 -3.58 6.94 -2.45
CA HIS A 148 -2.33 7.59 -2.83
C HIS A 148 -1.68 6.98 -4.07
N ILE A 149 -1.76 5.67 -4.24
CA ILE A 149 -1.27 4.97 -5.44
C ILE A 149 -2.12 5.35 -6.66
N ALA A 150 -3.45 5.43 -6.53
CA ALA A 150 -4.34 5.86 -7.61
C ALA A 150 -4.00 7.28 -8.12
N ILE A 151 -3.63 8.19 -7.21
CA ILE A 151 -3.15 9.53 -7.59
C ILE A 151 -1.85 9.40 -8.43
N ALA A 152 -0.90 8.58 -7.99
CA ALA A 152 0.36 8.38 -8.73
C ALA A 152 0.13 7.71 -10.10
N GLU A 153 -0.83 6.79 -10.22
CA GLU A 153 -1.20 6.11 -11.47
C GLU A 153 -1.66 7.10 -12.54
N VAL A 154 -2.34 8.18 -12.16
CA VAL A 154 -2.77 9.22 -13.08
C VAL A 154 -1.60 9.91 -13.77
N SER A 155 -0.43 9.99 -13.13
CA SER A 155 0.77 10.56 -13.74
C SER A 155 1.25 9.78 -14.97
N GLY A 156 0.90 8.50 -15.09
CA GLY A 156 1.38 7.58 -16.12
C GLY A 156 2.88 7.29 -16.06
N ILE A 157 3.57 7.61 -14.94
CA ILE A 157 5.01 7.43 -14.74
C ILE A 157 5.27 6.20 -13.89
N PRO A 158 5.68 5.05 -14.47
CA PRO A 158 5.83 3.80 -13.71
C PRO A 158 6.81 3.91 -12.53
N SER A 159 7.90 4.67 -12.70
CA SER A 159 8.88 4.88 -11.62
C SER A 159 8.30 5.65 -10.43
N LEU A 160 7.41 6.62 -10.68
CA LEU A 160 6.75 7.38 -9.62
C LEU A 160 5.72 6.50 -8.89
N ILE A 161 4.93 5.71 -9.62
CA ILE A 161 4.00 4.74 -9.05
C ILE A 161 4.74 3.76 -8.14
N SER A 162 5.89 3.23 -8.61
CA SER A 162 6.73 2.34 -7.81
C SER A 162 7.29 3.03 -6.56
N ALA A 163 7.73 4.29 -6.68
CA ALA A 163 8.27 5.06 -5.56
C ALA A 163 7.20 5.34 -4.49
N VAL A 164 5.99 5.77 -4.90
CA VAL A 164 4.84 5.96 -4.00
C VAL A 164 4.47 4.64 -3.33
N SER A 165 4.38 3.54 -4.08
CA SER A 165 4.09 2.22 -3.52
C SER A 165 5.12 1.79 -2.47
N ASN A 166 6.42 1.98 -2.74
CA ASN A 166 7.51 1.63 -1.81
C ASN A 166 7.44 2.44 -0.52
N VAL A 167 7.24 3.74 -0.62
CA VAL A 167 7.17 4.58 0.58
C VAL A 167 5.89 4.32 1.37
N ARG A 168 4.76 4.03 0.71
CA ARG A 168 3.51 3.66 1.40
C ARG A 168 3.66 2.38 2.22
N GLU A 169 4.31 1.35 1.67
CA GLU A 169 4.65 0.13 2.41
C GLU A 169 5.48 0.45 3.66
N ARG A 170 6.54 1.27 3.49
CA ARG A 170 7.40 1.67 4.61
C ARG A 170 6.64 2.45 5.67
N ILE A 171 5.77 3.39 5.28
CA ILE A 171 4.94 4.16 6.21
C ILE A 171 3.92 3.26 6.92
N ASN A 172 3.29 2.31 6.23
CA ASN A 172 2.37 1.36 6.85
C ASN A 172 3.07 0.50 7.91
N SER A 173 4.27 -0.04 7.62
CA SER A 173 5.06 -0.78 8.61
C SER A 173 5.41 0.05 9.85
N LEU A 174 5.60 1.36 9.70
CA LEU A 174 5.81 2.27 10.83
C LEU A 174 4.51 2.51 11.63
N LEU A 175 3.41 2.72 10.91
CA LEU A 175 2.08 2.92 11.50
C LEU A 175 1.55 1.66 12.21
N ASP A 176 1.99 0.47 11.83
CA ASP A 176 1.61 -0.79 12.50
C ASP A 176 2.09 -0.87 13.95
N ASN A 177 3.05 -0.03 14.34
CA ASN A 177 3.51 0.11 15.72
C ASN A 177 2.69 1.11 16.55
N ILE A 178 1.67 1.74 15.95
CA ILE A 178 0.85 2.77 16.59
C ILE A 178 -0.61 2.31 16.63
N PRO A 179 -1.33 2.50 17.76
CA PRO A 179 -2.76 2.21 17.82
C PRO A 179 -3.54 3.02 16.78
N MET A 180 -4.56 2.43 16.20
CA MET A 180 -5.52 3.16 15.37
C MET A 180 -6.31 4.13 16.25
N ILE A 181 -6.42 5.38 15.81
CA ILE A 181 -7.16 6.44 16.53
C ILE A 181 -8.23 6.98 15.61
N SER A 182 -9.50 6.67 15.88
CA SER A 182 -10.65 6.96 15.00
C SER A 182 -10.77 8.44 14.61
N VAL A 183 -10.45 9.37 15.53
CA VAL A 183 -10.47 10.82 15.23
C VAL A 183 -9.44 11.18 14.15
N ASN A 184 -8.26 10.54 14.17
CA ASN A 184 -7.24 10.77 13.16
C ASN A 184 -7.67 10.25 11.79
N LEU A 185 -8.42 9.13 11.75
CA LEU A 185 -8.95 8.57 10.50
C LEU A 185 -10.01 9.49 9.87
N THR A 186 -10.90 10.04 10.68
CA THR A 186 -11.90 11.02 10.22
C THR A 186 -11.22 12.23 9.61
N HIS A 187 -10.24 12.80 10.29
CA HIS A 187 -9.48 13.95 9.80
C HIS A 187 -8.71 13.64 8.51
N ALA A 188 -8.05 12.48 8.44
CA ALA A 188 -7.37 12.04 7.22
C ALA A 188 -8.34 11.91 6.03
N ASN A 189 -9.54 11.36 6.26
CA ASN A 189 -10.56 11.23 5.22
C ASN A 189 -11.06 12.61 4.72
N GLU A 190 -11.23 13.58 5.62
CA GLU A 190 -11.56 14.97 5.22
C GLU A 190 -10.45 15.57 4.35
N GLN A 191 -9.20 15.34 4.71
CA GLN A 191 -8.05 15.78 3.91
C GLN A 191 -8.00 15.08 2.54
N HIS A 192 -8.25 13.77 2.47
CA HIS A 192 -8.32 13.03 1.20
C HIS A 192 -9.40 13.59 0.26
N GLN A 193 -10.60 13.89 0.78
CA GLN A 193 -11.66 14.51 -0.01
C GLN A 193 -11.26 15.90 -0.52
N ALA A 194 -10.58 16.71 0.31
CA ALA A 194 -10.09 18.02 -0.09
C ALA A 194 -9.00 17.93 -1.17
N ILE A 195 -8.04 17.00 -1.04
CA ILE A 195 -7.00 16.73 -2.05
C ILE A 195 -7.66 16.29 -3.36
N LEU A 196 -8.60 15.34 -3.31
CA LEU A 196 -9.31 14.87 -4.50
C LEU A 196 -10.05 16.03 -5.19
N SER A 197 -10.74 16.86 -4.44
CA SER A 197 -11.46 18.03 -4.96
C SER A 197 -10.50 19.00 -5.68
N ALA A 198 -9.33 19.29 -5.09
CA ALA A 198 -8.31 20.13 -5.69
C ALA A 198 -7.75 19.53 -7.00
N ILE A 199 -7.47 18.21 -7.02
CA ILE A 199 -7.04 17.50 -8.24
C ILE A 199 -8.10 17.64 -9.34
N LEU A 200 -9.36 17.37 -9.03
CA LEU A 200 -10.45 17.35 -10.01
C LEU A 200 -10.81 18.74 -10.54
N SER A 201 -10.55 19.79 -9.76
CA SER A 201 -10.73 21.19 -10.18
C SER A 201 -9.51 21.78 -10.90
N GLY A 202 -8.37 21.10 -10.92
CA GLY A 202 -7.14 21.61 -11.52
C GLY A 202 -6.42 22.67 -10.68
N ASP A 203 -6.72 22.74 -9.36
CA ASP A 203 -6.05 23.69 -8.45
C ASP A 203 -4.77 23.06 -7.87
N THR A 204 -3.67 23.17 -8.62
CA THR A 204 -2.38 22.61 -8.27
C THR A 204 -1.85 23.18 -6.94
N GLY A 205 -2.02 24.48 -6.70
CA GLY A 205 -1.54 25.09 -5.46
C GLY A 205 -2.28 24.61 -4.22
N ALA A 206 -3.60 24.41 -4.30
CA ALA A 206 -4.37 23.82 -3.22
C ALA A 206 -4.01 22.35 -3.03
N ALA A 207 -3.89 21.57 -4.11
CA ALA A 207 -3.58 20.16 -4.06
C ALA A 207 -2.21 19.89 -3.39
N GLU A 208 -1.17 20.63 -3.76
CA GLU A 208 0.17 20.54 -3.15
C GLU A 208 0.11 20.88 -1.65
N ARG A 209 -0.47 22.03 -1.29
CA ARG A 209 -0.57 22.48 0.11
C ARG A 209 -1.31 21.46 0.99
N LEU A 210 -2.47 20.99 0.54
CA LEU A 210 -3.27 20.01 1.27
C LEU A 210 -2.52 18.67 1.44
N THR A 211 -1.73 18.26 0.45
CA THR A 211 -0.91 17.06 0.53
C THR A 211 0.22 17.22 1.55
N ILE A 212 0.89 18.38 1.59
CA ILE A 212 1.91 18.70 2.60
C ILE A 212 1.29 18.68 4.01
N GLU A 213 0.13 19.28 4.20
CA GLU A 213 -0.60 19.27 5.49
C GLU A 213 -0.95 17.84 5.92
N HIS A 214 -1.44 17.02 5.00
CA HIS A 214 -1.78 15.62 5.25
C HIS A 214 -0.54 14.78 5.63
N THR A 215 0.55 14.87 4.87
CA THR A 215 1.78 14.13 5.16
C THR A 215 2.44 14.58 6.45
N SER A 216 2.42 15.88 6.76
CA SER A 216 2.93 16.46 8.01
C SER A 216 2.15 15.99 9.24
N GLY A 217 0.83 15.81 9.13
CA GLY A 217 0.00 15.25 10.20
C GLY A 217 0.45 13.84 10.59
N THR A 218 0.61 12.97 9.59
CA THR A 218 1.14 11.61 9.80
C THR A 218 2.56 11.63 10.37
N ALA A 219 3.42 12.54 9.89
CA ALA A 219 4.79 12.65 10.38
C ALA A 219 4.84 13.05 11.86
N THR A 220 3.99 13.97 12.28
CA THR A 220 3.87 14.39 13.68
C THR A 220 3.42 13.22 14.56
N LEU A 221 2.43 12.45 14.12
CA LEU A 221 1.94 11.26 14.83
C LEU A 221 3.06 10.22 15.01
N LEU A 222 3.74 9.85 13.91
CA LEU A 222 4.80 8.85 13.92
C LEU A 222 5.98 9.26 14.81
N ARG A 223 6.42 10.51 14.74
CA ARG A 223 7.51 11.02 15.61
C ARG A 223 7.09 11.01 17.07
N GLY A 224 5.87 11.44 17.37
CA GLY A 224 5.34 11.47 18.75
C GLY A 224 5.32 10.09 19.39
N TYR A 225 4.91 9.06 18.66
CA TYR A 225 4.82 7.69 19.19
C TYR A 225 6.15 6.93 19.17
N LEU A 226 6.94 7.05 18.10
CA LEU A 226 8.11 6.18 17.89
C LEU A 226 9.41 6.73 18.48
N LEU A 227 9.51 8.04 18.71
CA LEU A 227 10.73 8.67 19.25
C LEU A 227 10.63 9.05 20.72
N HIS A 228 9.45 8.96 21.33
CA HIS A 228 9.23 9.32 22.73
C HIS A 228 8.69 8.14 23.60
N SER A 229 8.74 6.91 23.04
CA SER A 229 8.35 5.67 23.73
C SER A 229 9.59 4.97 24.34
#